data_922d11e7c905a220e0ae772ac1f78e46
#
_entry.id   922d11e7c905a220e0ae772ac1f78e46
#
_cell.length_a   1.000
_cell.length_b   1.000
_cell.length_c   1.000
_cell.angle_alpha   90.00
_cell.angle_beta   90.00
_cell.angle_gamma   90.00
#
_symmetry.space_group_name_H-M   'P 1'
#
loop_
_entity.id
_entity.type
_entity.pdbx_description
1 polymer ?
#
loop_
_entity_poly.entity_id
_entity_poly.type
_entity_poly.pdbx_seq_one_letter_code
_entity_poly.pdbx_strand_id
1 'polypeptide(L)'
;MISPTQPDDIPRDTSLGLLGYRCSRHIQALAEHDHGLYPLTDPEVAEHAIAVLAYGEDLTERVGSVRWPIAADALTAGAGLERTAVAMDLDVFDLRVGLGHWVAEQHRLGLIDADRYEQVVNLVREE
;
A
#
# COMPACT_ATOMS: atom_id res chain seq x y z
N MET A 1 14.63 -1.77 20.85
CA MET A 1 14.22 -2.45 19.62
C MET A 1 15.25 -2.21 18.53
N ILE A 2 15.65 -3.26 17.83
CA ILE A 2 16.60 -3.15 16.73
C ILE A 2 15.84 -2.65 15.51
N SER A 3 16.37 -1.61 14.85
CA SER A 3 15.77 -1.09 13.62
C SER A 3 15.90 -2.11 12.50
N PRO A 4 14.89 -2.23 11.62
CA PRO A 4 14.96 -3.18 10.52
C PRO A 4 16.01 -2.75 9.50
N THR A 5 16.68 -3.74 8.89
CA THR A 5 17.65 -3.53 7.81
C THR A 5 17.12 -4.02 6.48
N GLN A 6 16.00 -4.75 6.49
CA GLN A 6 15.30 -5.25 5.31
C GLN A 6 13.84 -5.48 5.68
N PRO A 7 12.92 -5.54 4.69
CA PRO A 7 11.49 -5.72 4.97
C PRO A 7 11.17 -6.98 5.79
N ASP A 8 11.91 -8.07 5.58
CA ASP A 8 11.67 -9.34 6.27
C ASP A 8 11.95 -9.26 7.79
N ASP A 9 12.67 -8.25 8.25
CA ASP A 9 12.92 -8.03 9.68
C ASP A 9 11.66 -7.50 10.40
N ILE A 10 10.66 -7.05 9.65
CA ILE A 10 9.44 -6.49 10.21
C ILE A 10 8.43 -7.62 10.46
N PRO A 11 7.95 -7.80 11.70
CA PRO A 11 6.97 -8.84 11.98
C PRO A 11 5.70 -8.69 11.14
N ARG A 12 5.23 -9.79 10.56
CA ARG A 12 4.07 -9.80 9.65
C ARG A 12 2.77 -9.32 10.31
N ASP A 13 2.67 -9.46 11.62
CA ASP A 13 1.50 -9.03 12.39
C ASP A 13 1.55 -7.55 12.81
N THR A 14 2.58 -6.82 12.43
CA THR A 14 2.66 -5.38 12.70
C THR A 14 1.58 -4.65 11.92
N SER A 15 0.77 -3.83 12.60
CA SER A 15 -0.29 -3.08 11.93
C SER A 15 0.26 -2.00 11.00
N LEU A 16 -0.52 -1.61 9.99
CA LEU A 16 -0.14 -0.52 9.08
C LEU A 16 0.06 0.80 9.85
N GLY A 17 -0.79 1.07 10.84
CA GLY A 17 -0.66 2.27 11.66
C GLY A 17 0.66 2.31 12.40
N LEU A 18 1.08 1.19 12.97
CA LEU A 18 2.34 1.11 13.70
C LEU A 18 3.54 1.21 12.75
N LEU A 19 3.47 0.57 11.58
CA LEU A 19 4.50 0.69 10.55
C LEU A 19 4.67 2.14 10.11
N GLY A 20 3.58 2.82 9.82
CA GLY A 20 3.59 4.23 9.43
C GLY A 20 4.17 5.11 10.51
N TYR A 21 3.81 4.87 11.76
CA TYR A 21 4.34 5.61 12.90
C TYR A 21 5.86 5.43 13.03
N ARG A 22 6.33 4.19 13.00
CA ARG A 22 7.77 3.89 13.11
C ARG A 22 8.57 4.48 11.95
N CYS A 23 8.07 4.33 10.73
CA CYS A 23 8.71 4.93 9.55
C CYS A 23 8.79 6.46 9.70
N SER A 24 7.70 7.09 10.11
CA SER A 24 7.61 8.53 10.31
C SER A 24 8.61 9.02 11.37
N ARG A 25 8.82 8.26 12.44
CA ARG A 25 9.79 8.60 13.46
C ARG A 25 11.23 8.65 12.92
N HIS A 26 11.59 7.69 12.08
CA HIS A 26 12.92 7.70 11.45
C HIS A 26 13.06 8.84 10.46
N ILE A 27 12.03 9.14 9.68
CA ILE A 27 12.02 10.30 8.75
C ILE A 27 12.19 11.60 9.53
N GLN A 28 11.49 11.75 10.65
CA GLN A 28 11.59 12.92 11.49
C GLN A 28 13.01 13.10 12.05
N ALA A 29 13.65 12.01 12.51
CA ALA A 29 15.01 12.08 13.02
C ALA A 29 15.98 12.58 11.95
N LEU A 30 15.84 12.11 10.70
CA LEU A 30 16.65 12.56 9.58
C LEU A 30 16.39 14.04 9.25
N ALA A 31 15.13 14.47 9.28
CA ALA A 31 14.77 15.86 9.00
C ALA A 31 15.34 16.80 10.07
N GLU A 32 15.25 16.43 11.34
CA GLU A 32 15.79 17.22 12.44
C GLU A 32 17.32 17.33 12.36
N HIS A 33 17.99 16.24 11.95
CA HIS A 33 19.43 16.27 11.68
C HIS A 33 19.76 17.23 10.54
N ASP A 34 19.03 17.16 9.42
CA ASP A 34 19.25 18.00 8.25
C ASP A 34 19.06 19.49 8.58
N HIS A 35 18.16 19.81 9.49
CA HIS A 35 17.91 21.18 9.95
C HIS A 35 18.81 21.61 11.12
N GLY A 36 19.71 20.75 11.55
CA GLY A 36 20.64 21.07 12.63
C GLY A 36 20.04 21.09 14.02
N LEU A 37 18.81 20.59 14.20
CA LEU A 37 18.12 20.58 15.50
C LEU A 37 18.67 19.48 16.42
N TYR A 38 18.87 18.29 15.86
CA TYR A 38 19.43 17.15 16.59
C TYR A 38 20.46 16.48 15.71
N PRO A 39 21.74 16.86 15.83
CA PRO A 39 22.79 16.27 14.99
C PRO A 39 22.96 14.77 15.25
N LEU A 40 23.12 14.03 14.18
CA LEU A 40 23.39 12.58 14.21
C LEU A 40 24.79 12.33 13.65
N THR A 41 25.42 11.26 14.10
CA THR A 41 26.66 10.77 13.48
C THR A 41 26.34 10.12 12.15
N ASP A 42 27.33 9.94 11.29
CA ASP A 42 27.13 9.28 9.99
C ASP A 42 26.55 7.85 10.15
N PRO A 43 27.05 7.01 11.08
CA PRO A 43 26.42 5.71 11.30
C PRO A 43 24.97 5.80 11.73
N GLU A 44 24.59 6.78 12.54
CA GLU A 44 23.20 6.98 12.97
C GLU A 44 22.31 7.41 11.79
N VAL A 45 22.80 8.30 10.94
CA VAL A 45 22.08 8.71 9.71
C VAL A 45 21.84 7.48 8.84
N ALA A 46 22.87 6.67 8.63
CA ALA A 46 22.75 5.45 7.83
C ALA A 46 21.71 4.48 8.41
N GLU A 47 21.72 4.29 9.73
CA GLU A 47 20.76 3.40 10.40
C GLU A 47 19.32 3.88 10.22
N HIS A 48 19.05 5.16 10.45
CA HIS A 48 17.71 5.72 10.24
C HIS A 48 17.28 5.62 8.78
N ALA A 49 18.18 5.95 7.84
CA ALA A 49 17.86 5.89 6.42
C ALA A 49 17.52 4.46 5.96
N ILE A 50 18.29 3.46 6.39
CA ILE A 50 18.03 2.06 6.07
C ILE A 50 16.68 1.63 6.64
N ALA A 51 16.35 2.02 7.87
CA ALA A 51 15.07 1.71 8.48
C ALA A 51 13.90 2.31 7.67
N VAL A 52 14.03 3.56 7.23
CA VAL A 52 13.01 4.20 6.36
C VAL A 52 12.80 3.39 5.09
N LEU A 53 13.89 2.97 4.45
CA LEU A 53 13.79 2.18 3.21
C LEU A 53 13.11 0.84 3.45
N ALA A 54 13.47 0.12 4.54
CA ALA A 54 12.86 -1.16 4.87
C ALA A 54 11.36 -1.02 5.20
N TYR A 55 11.00 -0.05 6.05
CA TYR A 55 9.59 0.22 6.35
C TYR A 55 8.83 0.67 5.11
N GLY A 56 9.44 1.52 4.28
CA GLY A 56 8.82 2.03 3.07
C GLY A 56 8.47 0.92 2.08
N GLU A 57 9.38 -0.03 1.87
CA GLU A 57 9.11 -1.18 1.01
C GLU A 57 7.97 -2.04 1.55
N ASP A 58 7.97 -2.33 2.85
CA ASP A 58 6.90 -3.12 3.46
C ASP A 58 5.55 -2.40 3.38
N LEU A 59 5.51 -1.09 3.66
CA LEU A 59 4.30 -0.28 3.54
C LEU A 59 3.78 -0.27 2.10
N THR A 60 4.66 -0.05 1.13
CA THR A 60 4.30 -0.02 -0.29
C THR A 60 3.67 -1.34 -0.72
N GLU A 61 4.27 -2.46 -0.32
CA GLU A 61 3.74 -3.79 -0.63
C GLU A 61 2.37 -4.01 0.01
N ARG A 62 2.22 -3.69 1.29
CA ARG A 62 0.96 -3.90 2.02
C ARG A 62 -0.16 -3.02 1.50
N VAL A 63 0.11 -1.74 1.27
CA VAL A 63 -0.88 -0.81 0.71
C VAL A 63 -1.22 -1.23 -0.72
N GLY A 64 -0.22 -1.60 -1.52
CA GLY A 64 -0.44 -2.07 -2.88
C GLY A 64 -1.30 -3.32 -2.95
N SER A 65 -1.15 -4.25 -2.00
CA SER A 65 -1.90 -5.50 -1.98
C SER A 65 -3.38 -5.30 -1.68
N VAL A 66 -3.77 -4.19 -1.02
CA VAL A 66 -5.18 -3.93 -0.67
C VAL A 66 -5.87 -2.95 -1.62
N ARG A 67 -5.15 -2.34 -2.56
CA ARG A 67 -5.73 -1.29 -3.42
C ARG A 67 -6.87 -1.81 -4.30
N TRP A 68 -6.74 -2.99 -4.89
CA TRP A 68 -7.78 -3.55 -5.76
C TRP A 68 -9.01 -4.00 -5.00
N PRO A 69 -8.91 -4.74 -3.87
CA PRO A 69 -10.10 -5.03 -3.04
C PRO A 69 -10.81 -3.75 -2.60
N ILE A 70 -10.09 -2.72 -2.22
CA ILE A 70 -10.69 -1.44 -1.79
C ILE A 70 -11.35 -0.73 -2.97
N ALA A 71 -10.74 -0.77 -4.16
CA ALA A 71 -11.37 -0.25 -5.37
C ALA A 71 -12.68 -0.97 -5.67
N ALA A 72 -12.71 -2.30 -5.55
CA ALA A 72 -13.92 -3.08 -5.71
C ALA A 72 -14.99 -2.67 -4.69
N ASP A 73 -14.61 -2.43 -3.45
CA ASP A 73 -15.54 -1.96 -2.40
C ASP A 73 -16.11 -0.59 -2.75
N ALA A 74 -15.27 0.33 -3.23
CA ALA A 74 -15.72 1.66 -3.64
C ALA A 74 -16.77 1.59 -4.76
N LEU A 75 -16.50 0.78 -5.77
CA LEU A 75 -17.43 0.60 -6.89
C LEU A 75 -18.72 -0.09 -6.45
N THR A 76 -18.63 -1.11 -5.61
CA THR A 76 -19.79 -1.81 -5.05
C THR A 76 -20.67 -0.84 -4.25
N ALA A 77 -20.05 0.10 -3.54
CA ALA A 77 -20.76 1.12 -2.76
C ALA A 77 -21.28 2.29 -3.62
N GLY A 78 -21.03 2.28 -4.92
CA GLY A 78 -21.59 3.28 -5.85
C GLY A 78 -20.70 4.47 -6.15
N ALA A 79 -19.39 4.39 -5.89
CA ALA A 79 -18.48 5.52 -6.13
C ALA A 79 -18.31 5.86 -7.61
N GLY A 80 -18.53 4.92 -8.52
CA GLY A 80 -18.36 5.12 -9.95
C GLY A 80 -16.92 4.97 -10.42
N LEU A 81 -16.78 4.60 -11.69
CA LEU A 81 -15.46 4.28 -12.26
C LEU A 81 -14.52 5.50 -12.31
N GLU A 82 -15.03 6.65 -12.77
CA GLU A 82 -14.17 7.84 -12.91
C GLU A 82 -13.62 8.30 -11.58
N ARG A 83 -14.46 8.38 -10.57
CA ARG A 83 -14.07 8.84 -9.23
C ARG A 83 -13.06 7.89 -8.59
N THR A 84 -13.27 6.60 -8.75
CA THR A 84 -12.34 5.59 -8.24
C THR A 84 -11.00 5.65 -8.96
N ALA A 85 -11.01 5.79 -10.29
CA ALA A 85 -9.80 5.92 -11.08
C ALA A 85 -8.98 7.15 -10.67
N VAL A 86 -9.64 8.30 -10.50
CA VAL A 86 -8.96 9.51 -10.05
C VAL A 86 -8.28 9.30 -8.71
N ALA A 87 -8.96 8.66 -7.77
CA ALA A 87 -8.38 8.37 -6.44
C ALA A 87 -7.14 7.47 -6.52
N MET A 88 -7.04 6.63 -7.54
CA MET A 88 -5.92 5.72 -7.75
C MET A 88 -4.85 6.29 -8.69
N ASP A 89 -5.03 7.51 -9.17
CA ASP A 89 -4.16 8.13 -10.17
C ASP A 89 -4.07 7.28 -11.45
N LEU A 90 -5.21 6.74 -11.87
CA LEU A 90 -5.36 5.94 -13.09
C LEU A 90 -6.41 6.56 -13.98
N ASP A 91 -6.37 6.25 -15.28
CA ASP A 91 -7.54 6.46 -16.12
C ASP A 91 -8.54 5.29 -15.97
N VAL A 92 -9.75 5.46 -16.49
CA VAL A 92 -10.79 4.45 -16.35
C VAL A 92 -10.40 3.13 -17.04
N PHE A 93 -9.68 3.21 -18.16
CA PHE A 93 -9.23 2.01 -18.86
C PHE A 93 -8.28 1.20 -18.01
N ASP A 94 -7.27 1.85 -17.40
CA ASP A 94 -6.29 1.18 -16.55
C ASP A 94 -6.92 0.62 -15.27
N LEU A 95 -7.91 1.34 -14.72
CA LEU A 95 -8.68 0.82 -13.59
C LEU A 95 -9.41 -0.47 -13.99
N ARG A 96 -10.09 -0.48 -15.12
CA ARG A 96 -10.82 -1.67 -15.59
C ARG A 96 -9.88 -2.84 -15.83
N VAL A 97 -8.76 -2.61 -16.51
CA VAL A 97 -7.77 -3.65 -16.78
C VAL A 97 -7.19 -4.21 -15.49
N GLY A 98 -6.74 -3.35 -14.59
CA GLY A 98 -6.13 -3.77 -13.34
C GLY A 98 -7.09 -4.52 -12.42
N LEU A 99 -8.31 -3.99 -12.25
CA LEU A 99 -9.31 -4.63 -11.42
C LEU A 99 -9.77 -5.97 -12.02
N GLY A 100 -9.93 -6.03 -13.36
CA GLY A 100 -10.28 -7.26 -14.07
C GLY A 100 -9.22 -8.34 -13.88
N HIS A 101 -7.95 -7.97 -13.99
CA HIS A 101 -6.85 -8.91 -13.72
C HIS A 101 -6.85 -9.38 -12.26
N TRP A 102 -7.02 -8.46 -11.33
CA TRP A 102 -7.05 -8.80 -9.93
C TRP A 102 -8.16 -9.78 -9.61
N VAL A 103 -9.39 -9.51 -10.04
CA VAL A 103 -10.54 -10.35 -9.72
C VAL A 103 -10.44 -11.73 -10.38
N ALA A 104 -9.92 -11.80 -11.60
CA ALA A 104 -9.70 -13.07 -12.29
C ALA A 104 -8.68 -13.93 -11.53
N GLU A 105 -7.60 -13.32 -11.07
CA GLU A 105 -6.58 -14.03 -10.30
C GLU A 105 -7.11 -14.51 -8.96
N GLN A 106 -7.88 -13.68 -8.24
CA GLN A 106 -8.50 -14.08 -6.98
C GLN A 106 -9.45 -15.24 -7.17
N HIS A 107 -10.24 -15.23 -8.23
CA HIS A 107 -11.16 -16.31 -8.57
C HIS A 107 -10.40 -17.60 -8.93
N ARG A 108 -9.35 -17.48 -9.72
CA ARG A 108 -8.48 -18.60 -10.10
C ARG A 108 -7.87 -19.28 -8.88
N LEU A 109 -7.47 -18.49 -7.88
CA LEU A 109 -6.87 -18.98 -6.65
C LEU A 109 -7.89 -19.47 -5.62
N GLY A 110 -9.19 -19.34 -5.90
CA GLY A 110 -10.25 -19.76 -4.98
C GLY A 110 -10.41 -18.85 -3.76
N LEU A 111 -9.91 -17.62 -3.83
CA LEU A 111 -9.97 -16.67 -2.71
C LEU A 111 -11.25 -15.86 -2.66
N ILE A 112 -12.02 -15.83 -3.76
CA ILE A 112 -13.36 -15.24 -3.82
C ILE A 112 -14.29 -16.22 -4.49
N ASP A 113 -15.59 -16.16 -4.12
CA ASP A 113 -16.59 -17.03 -4.72
C ASP A 113 -17.07 -16.52 -6.08
N ALA A 114 -17.88 -17.34 -6.76
CA ALA A 114 -18.38 -17.00 -8.10
C ALA A 114 -19.28 -15.76 -8.08
N ASP A 115 -20.07 -15.57 -7.02
CA ASP A 115 -20.97 -14.41 -6.91
C ASP A 115 -20.18 -13.12 -6.81
N ARG A 116 -19.15 -13.10 -5.97
CA ARG A 116 -18.28 -11.92 -5.85
C ARG A 116 -17.52 -11.65 -7.14
N TYR A 117 -17.04 -12.71 -7.80
CA TYR A 117 -16.37 -12.59 -9.08
C TYR A 117 -17.28 -11.91 -10.11
N GLU A 118 -18.51 -12.40 -10.28
CA GLU A 118 -19.46 -11.82 -11.23
C GLU A 118 -19.81 -10.38 -10.87
N GLN A 119 -19.99 -10.08 -9.60
CA GLN A 119 -20.26 -8.73 -9.13
C GLN A 119 -19.18 -7.76 -9.57
N VAL A 120 -17.92 -8.11 -9.34
CA VAL A 120 -16.79 -7.23 -9.72
C VAL A 120 -16.65 -7.12 -11.23
N VAL A 121 -16.79 -8.24 -11.96
CA VAL A 121 -16.74 -8.24 -13.43
C VAL A 121 -17.80 -7.30 -13.99
N ASN A 122 -19.02 -7.32 -13.45
CA ASN A 122 -20.09 -6.45 -13.89
C ASN A 122 -19.78 -4.97 -13.63
N LEU A 123 -19.21 -4.66 -12.46
CA LEU A 123 -18.79 -3.28 -12.14
C LEU A 123 -17.75 -2.75 -13.11
N VAL A 124 -16.82 -3.61 -13.54
CA VAL A 124 -15.76 -3.24 -14.48
C VAL A 124 -16.32 -2.96 -15.87
N ARG A 125 -17.39 -3.64 -16.26
CA ARG A 125 -18.04 -3.48 -17.58
C ARG A 125 -18.98 -2.28 -17.66
N GLU A 126 -19.56 -1.90 -16.53
CA GLU A 126 -20.54 -0.80 -16.49
C GLU A 126 -19.86 0.55 -16.68
N GLU A 127 -20.53 1.42 -17.40
CA GLU A 127 -20.10 2.79 -17.58
C GLU A 127 -20.55 3.68 -16.42
#